data_94f5ab42a4717608d1f18e23709079eb
#
_entry.id   94f5ab42a4717608d1f18e23709079eb
#
_cell.length_a   1.000
_cell.length_b   1.000
_cell.length_c   1.000
_cell.angle_alpha   90.00
_cell.angle_beta   90.00
_cell.angle_gamma   90.00
#
_symmetry.space_group_name_H-M   'P 1'
#
loop_
_entity.id
_entity.type
_entity.pdbx_description
1 polymer ?
#
loop_
_entity_poly.entity_id
_entity_poly.type
_entity_poly.pdbx_seq_one_letter_code
_entity_poly.pdbx_strand_id
1 'polypeptide(L)'
;MLDAFGLDKELLENKFLALKNDVRLVFFTRETYCPYCNETSRLLKRLSSITQKIKFDSYNFAIDDEKHQEYHVFDVPALALIGKKDYGIRYYGYPRGSELTNFLDDIIYVSEGKNTLKSNVAPKLAQFTKPTQLKIFISRNCLFSLPLVRLAIKLAISSDAIHVDIIHTDEFLELADKHKVRGTPMTIINDEKGFYGALDEEEYVNQIIELV
;
A
#
# COMPACT_ATOMS: atom_id res chain seq x y z
N MET A 1 -25.73 0.96 -11.07
CA MET A 1 -25.95 -0.41 -10.49
C MET A 1 -24.63 -0.88 -9.88
N LEU A 2 -24.68 -1.35 -8.62
CA LEU A 2 -23.49 -1.84 -7.93
C LEU A 2 -23.03 -3.19 -8.52
N ASP A 3 -21.73 -3.36 -8.70
CA ASP A 3 -21.12 -4.62 -9.12
C ASP A 3 -20.86 -5.58 -7.94
N ALA A 4 -20.19 -6.70 -8.18
CA ALA A 4 -19.89 -7.70 -7.17
C ALA A 4 -18.98 -7.19 -6.03
N PHE A 5 -18.35 -6.02 -6.19
CA PHE A 5 -17.52 -5.36 -5.18
C PHE A 5 -18.25 -4.23 -4.46
N GLY A 6 -19.53 -4.00 -4.74
CA GLY A 6 -20.30 -2.88 -4.24
C GLY A 6 -19.92 -1.54 -4.89
N LEU A 7 -19.29 -1.58 -6.07
CA LEU A 7 -18.82 -0.40 -6.79
C LEU A 7 -19.78 -0.04 -7.91
N ASP A 8 -20.11 1.23 -8.03
CA ASP A 8 -20.87 1.77 -9.16
C ASP A 8 -19.92 2.25 -10.24
N LYS A 9 -20.20 1.85 -11.50
CA LYS A 9 -19.35 2.17 -12.64
C LYS A 9 -19.22 3.68 -12.86
N GLU A 10 -20.33 4.39 -12.86
CA GLU A 10 -20.35 5.84 -13.10
C GLU A 10 -19.62 6.61 -12.01
N LEU A 11 -19.79 6.19 -10.74
CA LEU A 11 -19.05 6.77 -9.62
C LEU A 11 -17.55 6.53 -9.74
N LEU A 12 -17.12 5.34 -10.20
CA LEU A 12 -15.71 5.04 -10.45
C LEU A 12 -15.14 5.88 -11.60
N GLU A 13 -15.87 5.97 -12.72
CA GLU A 13 -15.48 6.80 -13.86
C GLU A 13 -15.28 8.25 -13.42
N ASN A 14 -16.24 8.83 -12.69
CA ASN A 14 -16.16 10.18 -12.15
C ASN A 14 -14.98 10.34 -11.17
N LYS A 15 -14.79 9.38 -10.26
CA LYS A 15 -13.67 9.38 -9.30
C LYS A 15 -12.31 9.38 -10.02
N PHE A 16 -12.16 8.55 -11.05
CA PHE A 16 -10.89 8.43 -11.79
C PHE A 16 -10.61 9.55 -12.80
N LEU A 17 -11.54 10.48 -13.01
CA LEU A 17 -11.22 11.76 -13.68
C LEU A 17 -10.14 12.54 -12.92
N ALA A 18 -10.00 12.30 -11.63
CA ALA A 18 -8.96 12.93 -10.80
C ALA A 18 -7.54 12.40 -11.05
N LEU A 19 -7.36 11.26 -11.73
CA LEU A 19 -6.05 10.73 -12.07
C LEU A 19 -5.24 11.71 -12.91
N LYS A 20 -4.05 12.07 -12.45
CA LYS A 20 -3.16 13.01 -13.14
C LYS A 20 -2.25 12.30 -14.15
N ASN A 21 -1.71 11.13 -13.76
CA ASN A 21 -0.83 10.32 -14.59
C ASN A 21 -1.30 8.86 -14.59
N ASP A 22 -0.74 8.05 -15.47
CA ASP A 22 -0.97 6.62 -15.48
C ASP A 22 -0.50 5.98 -14.17
N VAL A 23 -1.23 4.95 -13.75
CA VAL A 23 -0.91 4.10 -12.61
C VAL A 23 -0.84 2.66 -13.09
N ARG A 24 0.20 1.92 -12.66
CA ARG A 24 0.29 0.49 -12.89
C ARG A 24 -0.01 -0.25 -11.59
N LEU A 25 -0.92 -1.20 -11.70
CA LEU A 25 -1.28 -2.16 -10.66
C LEU A 25 -0.56 -3.46 -10.99
N VAL A 26 0.59 -3.72 -10.38
CA VAL A 26 1.40 -4.91 -10.60
C VAL A 26 1.07 -5.92 -9.51
N PHE A 27 0.28 -6.92 -9.87
CA PHE A 27 -0.29 -7.89 -8.94
C PHE A 27 0.45 -9.20 -8.94
N PHE A 28 0.76 -9.70 -7.74
CA PHE A 28 1.36 -11.00 -7.52
C PHE A 28 0.34 -11.95 -6.91
N THR A 29 0.19 -13.10 -7.54
CA THR A 29 -0.83 -14.12 -7.23
C THR A 29 -0.21 -15.52 -7.16
N ARG A 30 -0.96 -16.48 -6.63
CA ARG A 30 -0.61 -17.90 -6.60
C ARG A 30 -1.88 -18.73 -6.75
N GLU A 31 -1.79 -19.87 -7.44
CA GLU A 31 -2.94 -20.72 -7.71
C GLU A 31 -3.47 -21.43 -6.45
N THR A 32 -2.57 -21.79 -5.55
CA THR A 32 -2.89 -22.53 -4.32
C THR A 32 -2.48 -21.74 -3.10
N TYR A 33 -3.13 -21.99 -1.96
CA TYR A 33 -2.84 -21.36 -0.66
C TYR A 33 -2.89 -19.82 -0.70
N CYS A 34 -3.79 -19.26 -1.50
CA CYS A 34 -4.06 -17.82 -1.55
C CYS A 34 -5.58 -17.58 -1.58
N PRO A 35 -6.23 -17.50 -0.43
CA PRO A 35 -7.69 -17.41 -0.35
C PRO A 35 -8.30 -16.22 -1.11
N TYR A 36 -7.59 -15.09 -1.16
CA TYR A 36 -8.09 -13.85 -1.75
C TYR A 36 -7.42 -13.45 -3.07
N CYS A 37 -6.54 -14.28 -3.64
CA CYS A 37 -5.88 -13.97 -4.91
C CYS A 37 -6.88 -13.76 -6.07
N ASN A 38 -7.89 -14.61 -6.17
CA ASN A 38 -8.88 -14.53 -7.23
C ASN A 38 -9.75 -13.26 -7.12
N GLU A 39 -10.23 -12.95 -5.91
CA GLU A 39 -11.04 -11.77 -5.63
C GLU A 39 -10.24 -10.49 -5.90
N THR A 40 -8.99 -10.43 -5.41
CA THR A 40 -8.09 -9.31 -5.65
C THR A 40 -7.83 -9.12 -7.16
N SER A 41 -7.50 -10.20 -7.87
CA SER A 41 -7.29 -10.15 -9.33
C SER A 41 -8.52 -9.60 -10.06
N ARG A 42 -9.72 -10.09 -9.72
CA ARG A 42 -10.98 -9.63 -10.32
C ARG A 42 -11.24 -8.14 -10.03
N LEU A 43 -11.00 -7.68 -8.79
CA LEU A 43 -11.10 -6.28 -8.42
C LEU A 43 -10.15 -5.42 -9.27
N LEU A 44 -8.86 -5.75 -9.31
CA LEU A 44 -7.85 -4.97 -10.03
C LEU A 44 -8.11 -4.92 -11.54
N LYS A 45 -8.51 -6.05 -12.15
CA LYS A 45 -8.98 -6.09 -13.54
C LYS A 45 -10.19 -5.19 -13.76
N ARG A 46 -11.13 -5.18 -12.82
CA ARG A 46 -12.30 -4.30 -12.88
C ARG A 46 -11.88 -2.84 -12.87
N LEU A 47 -10.99 -2.44 -11.96
CA LEU A 47 -10.51 -1.06 -11.88
C LEU A 47 -9.78 -0.63 -13.17
N SER A 48 -8.92 -1.48 -13.72
CA SER A 48 -8.22 -1.18 -14.97
C SER A 48 -9.16 -1.10 -16.19
N SER A 49 -10.34 -1.72 -16.15
CA SER A 49 -11.33 -1.62 -17.20
C SER A 49 -12.12 -0.30 -17.22
N ILE A 50 -12.03 0.50 -16.15
CA ILE A 50 -12.76 1.77 -16.01
C ILE A 50 -12.09 2.88 -16.81
N THR A 51 -10.76 2.91 -16.84
CA THR A 51 -10.00 3.96 -17.50
C THR A 51 -8.68 3.44 -18.06
N GLN A 52 -8.24 3.98 -19.18
CA GLN A 52 -6.93 3.64 -19.75
C GLN A 52 -5.73 4.14 -18.93
N LYS A 53 -5.95 5.01 -17.96
CA LYS A 53 -4.89 5.49 -17.06
C LYS A 53 -4.51 4.46 -15.99
N ILE A 54 -5.30 3.39 -15.79
CA ILE A 54 -4.96 2.32 -14.88
C ILE A 54 -4.54 1.10 -15.70
N LYS A 55 -3.25 0.74 -15.63
CA LYS A 55 -2.68 -0.46 -16.25
C LYS A 55 -2.66 -1.58 -15.22
N PHE A 56 -2.89 -2.81 -15.65
CA PHE A 56 -2.89 -4.00 -14.79
C PHE A 56 -1.97 -5.07 -15.38
N ASP A 57 -1.00 -5.47 -14.58
CA ASP A 57 -0.12 -6.61 -14.85
C ASP A 57 -0.27 -7.64 -13.74
N SER A 58 -0.18 -8.93 -14.06
CA SER A 58 -0.28 -10.00 -13.07
C SER A 58 0.82 -11.03 -13.28
N TYR A 59 1.48 -11.41 -12.21
CA TYR A 59 2.57 -12.39 -12.17
C TYR A 59 2.26 -13.49 -11.17
N ASN A 60 2.71 -14.70 -11.47
CA ASN A 60 2.60 -15.83 -10.56
C ASN A 60 3.83 -15.86 -9.65
N PHE A 61 3.61 -15.65 -8.35
CA PHE A 61 4.66 -15.58 -7.33
C PHE A 61 5.56 -16.83 -7.27
N ALA A 62 5.02 -17.99 -7.65
CA ALA A 62 5.77 -19.25 -7.61
C ALA A 62 6.57 -19.54 -8.90
N ILE A 63 6.36 -18.76 -9.97
CA ILE A 63 6.95 -19.02 -11.29
C ILE A 63 7.78 -17.83 -11.77
N ASP A 64 7.30 -16.60 -11.50
CA ASP A 64 7.90 -15.36 -11.98
C ASP A 64 8.92 -14.79 -10.95
N ASP A 65 9.94 -15.59 -10.59
CA ASP A 65 10.92 -15.27 -9.55
C ASP A 65 11.60 -13.92 -9.77
N GLU A 66 12.02 -13.61 -11.00
CA GLU A 66 12.67 -12.34 -11.33
C GLU A 66 11.74 -11.16 -11.03
N LYS A 67 10.43 -11.32 -11.25
CA LYS A 67 9.46 -10.26 -11.04
C LYS A 67 9.20 -9.99 -9.57
N HIS A 68 8.97 -11.02 -8.76
CA HIS A 68 8.74 -10.76 -7.34
C HIS A 68 9.99 -10.23 -6.63
N GLN A 69 11.21 -10.57 -7.11
CA GLN A 69 12.46 -9.98 -6.64
C GLN A 69 12.61 -8.51 -7.09
N GLU A 70 12.32 -8.20 -8.36
CA GLU A 70 12.35 -6.84 -8.90
C GLU A 70 11.46 -5.89 -8.08
N TYR A 71 10.25 -6.35 -7.72
CA TYR A 71 9.31 -5.55 -6.95
C TYR A 71 9.43 -5.74 -5.42
N HIS A 72 10.40 -6.51 -4.94
CA HIS A 72 10.61 -6.80 -3.52
C HIS A 72 9.34 -7.34 -2.83
N VAL A 73 8.59 -8.21 -3.51
CA VAL A 73 7.39 -8.87 -2.98
C VAL A 73 7.80 -10.16 -2.29
N PHE A 74 7.31 -10.39 -1.07
CA PHE A 74 7.70 -11.53 -0.25
C PHE A 74 6.58 -12.57 -0.01
N ASP A 75 5.32 -12.23 -0.29
CA ASP A 75 4.17 -13.14 -0.17
C ASP A 75 2.97 -12.63 -0.97
N VAL A 76 1.87 -13.40 -1.03
CA VAL A 76 0.67 -13.11 -1.84
C VAL A 76 -0.64 -13.28 -1.04
N PRO A 77 -1.71 -12.56 -1.42
CA PRO A 77 -1.83 -11.62 -2.53
C PRO A 77 -1.07 -10.32 -2.26
N ALA A 78 -0.32 -9.85 -3.24
CA ALA A 78 0.42 -8.60 -3.13
C ALA A 78 0.25 -7.72 -4.36
N LEU A 79 0.26 -6.42 -4.16
CA LEU A 79 0.13 -5.41 -5.20
C LEU A 79 1.24 -4.36 -5.05
N ALA A 80 2.04 -4.18 -6.08
CA ALA A 80 2.87 -2.99 -6.21
C ALA A 80 2.06 -1.88 -6.90
N LEU A 81 1.91 -0.75 -6.21
CA LEU A 81 1.19 0.43 -6.68
C LEU A 81 2.19 1.43 -7.25
N ILE A 82 2.26 1.51 -8.59
CA ILE A 82 3.26 2.27 -9.32
C ILE A 82 2.63 3.52 -9.92
N GLY A 83 3.18 4.69 -9.60
CA GLY A 83 2.80 5.97 -10.21
C GLY A 83 3.76 6.40 -11.33
N LYS A 84 4.22 7.64 -11.31
CA LYS A 84 5.23 8.16 -12.26
C LYS A 84 6.54 7.35 -12.22
N LYS A 85 6.83 6.75 -11.08
CA LYS A 85 7.89 5.78 -10.83
C LYS A 85 7.39 4.79 -9.79
N ASP A 86 8.18 3.76 -9.51
CA ASP A 86 7.96 2.94 -8.33
C ASP A 86 8.42 3.71 -7.08
N TYR A 87 7.46 4.04 -6.22
CA TYR A 87 7.73 4.71 -4.94
C TYR A 87 7.99 3.70 -3.80
N GLY A 88 8.05 2.39 -4.09
CA GLY A 88 8.22 1.37 -3.08
C GLY A 88 6.95 1.12 -2.26
N ILE A 89 5.75 1.31 -2.82
CA ILE A 89 4.47 1.10 -2.15
C ILE A 89 3.94 -0.27 -2.49
N ARG A 90 3.73 -1.12 -1.47
CA ARG A 90 3.20 -2.48 -1.61
C ARG A 90 2.01 -2.69 -0.68
N TYR A 91 0.98 -3.34 -1.21
CA TYR A 91 -0.18 -3.79 -0.45
C TYR A 91 -0.18 -5.29 -0.36
N TYR A 92 -0.36 -5.83 0.83
CA TYR A 92 -0.48 -7.25 1.12
C TYR A 92 -1.86 -7.53 1.71
N GLY A 93 -2.70 -8.22 0.94
CA GLY A 93 -4.08 -8.53 1.27
C GLY A 93 -5.09 -7.96 0.27
N TYR A 94 -6.36 -8.25 0.51
CA TYR A 94 -7.49 -7.87 -0.33
C TYR A 94 -8.19 -6.63 0.25
N PRO A 95 -8.11 -5.46 -0.39
CA PRO A 95 -8.82 -4.27 0.07
C PRO A 95 -10.33 -4.43 -0.14
N ARG A 96 -11.11 -4.33 0.93
CA ARG A 96 -12.58 -4.46 0.92
C ARG A 96 -13.25 -3.55 1.95
N GLY A 97 -14.55 -3.32 1.77
CA GLY A 97 -15.30 -2.43 2.67
C GLY A 97 -14.76 -0.99 2.62
N SER A 98 -14.57 -0.38 3.79
CA SER A 98 -14.03 0.99 3.89
C SER A 98 -12.59 1.13 3.36
N GLU A 99 -11.81 0.07 3.44
CA GLU A 99 -10.43 0.06 2.89
C GLU A 99 -10.42 0.18 1.37
N LEU A 100 -11.40 -0.42 0.67
CA LEU A 100 -11.49 -0.29 -0.78
C LEU A 100 -11.66 1.18 -1.20
N THR A 101 -12.48 1.94 -0.49
CA THR A 101 -12.65 3.37 -0.77
C THR A 101 -11.34 4.13 -0.62
N ASN A 102 -10.58 3.85 0.46
CA ASN A 102 -9.28 4.48 0.69
C ASN A 102 -8.24 4.02 -0.33
N PHE A 103 -8.24 2.75 -0.71
CA PHE A 103 -7.37 2.23 -1.77
C PHE A 103 -7.61 2.94 -3.11
N LEU A 104 -8.87 3.21 -3.48
CA LEU A 104 -9.19 4.00 -4.67
C LEU A 104 -8.63 5.44 -4.57
N ASP A 105 -8.67 6.05 -3.39
CA ASP A 105 -8.08 7.35 -3.14
C ASP A 105 -6.55 7.31 -3.17
N ASP A 106 -5.94 6.20 -2.72
CA ASP A 106 -4.49 5.99 -2.77
C ASP A 106 -3.99 5.84 -4.21
N ILE A 107 -4.75 5.17 -5.09
CA ILE A 107 -4.47 5.12 -6.54
C ILE A 107 -4.41 6.54 -7.13
N ILE A 108 -5.39 7.38 -6.81
CA ILE A 108 -5.43 8.78 -7.29
C ILE A 108 -4.24 9.56 -6.74
N TYR A 109 -3.96 9.42 -5.46
CA TYR A 109 -2.87 10.11 -4.79
C TYR A 109 -1.49 9.73 -5.37
N VAL A 110 -1.25 8.44 -5.60
CA VAL A 110 -0.03 7.94 -6.24
C VAL A 110 0.08 8.42 -7.69
N SER A 111 -1.04 8.54 -8.41
CA SER A 111 -1.04 9.09 -9.78
C SER A 111 -0.56 10.55 -9.83
N GLU A 112 -0.83 11.31 -8.79
CA GLU A 112 -0.37 12.70 -8.68
C GLU A 112 1.14 12.76 -8.40
N GLY A 113 1.64 11.91 -7.51
CA GLY A 113 3.05 11.80 -7.15
C GLY A 113 3.64 13.10 -6.63
N LYS A 114 2.88 13.83 -5.82
CA LYS A 114 3.31 15.08 -5.21
C LYS A 114 3.63 14.91 -3.74
N ASN A 115 4.71 15.54 -3.31
CA ASN A 115 4.96 15.74 -1.90
C ASN A 115 3.91 16.69 -1.30
N THR A 116 3.13 16.19 -0.34
CA THR A 116 2.11 16.95 0.39
C THR A 116 2.35 16.93 1.90
N LEU A 117 3.57 16.61 2.32
CA LEU A 117 3.98 16.68 3.72
C LEU A 117 3.98 18.13 4.21
N LYS A 118 3.77 18.30 5.51
CA LYS A 118 3.89 19.61 6.17
C LYS A 118 5.30 20.18 5.95
N SER A 119 5.41 21.49 5.88
CA SER A 119 6.67 22.21 5.63
C SER A 119 7.75 21.96 6.69
N ASN A 120 7.35 21.65 7.92
CA ASN A 120 8.26 21.29 9.02
C ASN A 120 8.68 19.82 9.01
N VAL A 121 8.00 18.96 8.25
CA VAL A 121 8.28 17.52 8.15
C VAL A 121 9.14 17.18 6.94
N ALA A 122 8.85 17.76 5.79
CA ALA A 122 9.54 17.45 4.55
C ALA A 122 11.10 17.54 4.66
N PRO A 123 11.70 18.54 5.34
CA PRO A 123 13.17 18.61 5.50
C PRO A 123 13.75 17.47 6.35
N LYS A 124 12.96 16.87 7.26
CA LYS A 124 13.42 15.78 8.13
C LYS A 124 13.71 14.51 7.32
N LEU A 125 13.10 14.35 6.13
CA LEU A 125 13.32 13.20 5.27
C LEU A 125 14.78 13.09 4.77
N ALA A 126 15.54 14.18 4.76
CA ALA A 126 16.97 14.16 4.43
C ALA A 126 17.82 13.33 5.43
N GLN A 127 17.27 12.99 6.60
CA GLN A 127 17.94 12.14 7.59
C GLN A 127 17.90 10.64 7.22
N PHE A 128 16.99 10.24 6.33
CA PHE A 128 16.95 8.87 5.80
C PHE A 128 18.01 8.70 4.71
N THR A 129 19.24 8.42 5.13
CA THR A 129 20.41 8.26 4.22
C THR A 129 20.57 6.83 3.70
N LYS A 130 19.81 5.88 4.25
CA LYS A 130 19.78 4.46 3.85
C LYS A 130 18.34 4.04 3.55
N PRO A 131 18.17 2.99 2.73
CA PRO A 131 16.82 2.41 2.52
C PRO A 131 16.17 2.04 3.86
N THR A 132 14.97 2.53 4.06
CA THR A 132 14.16 2.33 5.27
C THR A 132 12.84 1.67 4.88
N GLN A 133 12.65 0.43 5.29
CA GLN A 133 11.42 -0.32 5.06
C GLN A 133 10.45 -0.10 6.22
N LEU A 134 9.26 0.36 5.91
CA LEU A 134 8.15 0.50 6.85
C LEU A 134 7.09 -0.57 6.57
N LYS A 135 6.92 -1.53 7.46
CA LYS A 135 5.80 -2.47 7.43
C LYS A 135 4.68 -1.95 8.31
N ILE A 136 3.57 -1.59 7.69
CA ILE A 136 2.39 -1.05 8.36
C ILE A 136 1.35 -2.16 8.49
N PHE A 137 1.24 -2.72 9.68
CA PHE A 137 0.22 -3.72 9.99
C PHE A 137 -1.11 -3.03 10.30
N ILE A 138 -2.13 -3.39 9.54
CA ILE A 138 -3.48 -2.83 9.63
C ILE A 138 -4.52 -3.92 9.85
N SER A 139 -5.69 -3.53 10.33
CA SER A 139 -6.87 -4.40 10.38
C SER A 139 -8.13 -3.64 9.92
N ARG A 140 -9.09 -4.38 9.39
CA ARG A 140 -10.31 -3.82 8.78
C ARG A 140 -11.17 -2.97 9.70
N ASN A 141 -11.16 -3.28 10.99
CA ASN A 141 -11.99 -2.59 11.97
C ASN A 141 -11.25 -1.45 12.68
N CYS A 142 -10.03 -1.14 12.28
CA CYS A 142 -9.21 -0.09 12.89
C CYS A 142 -9.36 1.24 12.14
N LEU A 143 -10.12 2.17 12.72
CA LEU A 143 -10.31 3.51 12.14
C LEU A 143 -9.02 4.32 12.04
N PHE A 144 -8.03 4.00 12.85
CA PHE A 144 -6.73 4.69 12.88
C PHE A 144 -5.75 4.18 11.82
N SER A 145 -6.01 3.01 11.22
CA SER A 145 -5.13 2.42 10.20
C SER A 145 -5.11 3.25 8.91
N LEU A 146 -6.27 3.73 8.46
CA LEU A 146 -6.37 4.41 7.15
C LEU A 146 -5.63 5.75 7.09
N PRO A 147 -5.72 6.65 8.10
CA PRO A 147 -4.90 7.86 8.14
C PRO A 147 -3.40 7.56 8.13
N LEU A 148 -2.95 6.50 8.85
CA LEU A 148 -1.56 6.12 8.88
C LEU A 148 -1.07 5.58 7.54
N VAL A 149 -1.86 4.74 6.85
CA VAL A 149 -1.55 4.28 5.48
C VAL A 149 -1.33 5.47 4.55
N ARG A 150 -2.23 6.45 4.58
CA ARG A 150 -2.08 7.66 3.77
C ARG A 150 -0.80 8.44 4.10
N LEU A 151 -0.45 8.55 5.38
CA LEU A 151 0.79 9.20 5.80
C LEU A 151 2.02 8.42 5.31
N ALA A 152 2.05 7.11 5.45
CA ALA A 152 3.14 6.27 4.97
C ALA A 152 3.34 6.41 3.43
N ILE A 153 2.25 6.42 2.66
CA ILE A 153 2.30 6.67 1.21
C ILE A 153 2.89 8.05 0.90
N LYS A 154 2.53 9.10 1.66
CA LYS A 154 3.13 10.43 1.50
C LYS A 154 4.65 10.40 1.71
N LEU A 155 5.11 9.65 2.71
CA LEU A 155 6.54 9.51 2.99
C LEU A 155 7.27 8.81 1.84
N ALA A 156 6.73 7.70 1.33
CA ALA A 156 7.29 6.96 0.20
C ALA A 156 7.34 7.82 -1.09
N ILE A 157 6.31 8.61 -1.36
CA ILE A 157 6.30 9.53 -2.52
C ILE A 157 7.36 10.63 -2.36
N SER A 158 7.64 11.05 -1.12
CA SER A 158 8.49 12.20 -0.81
C SER A 158 9.97 11.85 -0.62
N SER A 159 10.32 10.57 -0.48
CA SER A 159 11.69 10.10 -0.26
C SER A 159 11.93 8.74 -0.92
N ASP A 160 12.93 8.66 -1.77
CA ASP A 160 13.36 7.40 -2.40
C ASP A 160 14.01 6.41 -1.41
N ALA A 161 14.35 6.87 -0.22
CA ALA A 161 14.87 6.02 0.84
C ALA A 161 13.76 5.29 1.63
N ILE A 162 12.49 5.68 1.50
CA ILE A 162 11.39 5.10 2.28
C ILE A 162 10.55 4.19 1.40
N HIS A 163 10.45 2.91 1.79
CA HIS A 163 9.58 1.91 1.19
C HIS A 163 8.49 1.50 2.17
N VAL A 164 7.29 1.19 1.68
CA VAL A 164 6.13 0.94 2.52
C VAL A 164 5.41 -0.33 2.11
N ASP A 165 5.30 -1.28 3.03
CA ASP A 165 4.44 -2.44 2.94
C ASP A 165 3.20 -2.23 3.83
N ILE A 166 2.02 -2.25 3.25
CA ILE A 166 0.73 -2.17 3.94
C ILE A 166 0.19 -3.59 4.05
N ILE A 167 0.07 -4.11 5.28
CA ILE A 167 -0.12 -5.55 5.53
C ILE A 167 -1.39 -5.77 6.36
N HIS A 168 -2.32 -6.55 5.81
CA HIS A 168 -3.53 -6.96 6.51
C HIS A 168 -3.24 -8.07 7.50
N THR A 169 -3.35 -7.79 8.79
CA THR A 169 -3.03 -8.74 9.86
C THR A 169 -3.86 -10.02 9.83
N ASP A 170 -5.11 -9.95 9.42
CA ASP A 170 -6.02 -11.08 9.34
C ASP A 170 -5.80 -11.99 8.11
N GLU A 171 -5.01 -11.56 7.16
CA GLU A 171 -4.60 -12.36 6.01
C GLU A 171 -3.15 -12.85 6.12
N PHE A 172 -2.32 -12.16 6.88
CA PHE A 172 -0.90 -12.44 7.10
C PHE A 172 -0.59 -12.71 8.58
N LEU A 173 -1.32 -13.66 9.17
CA LEU A 173 -1.24 -13.98 10.61
C LEU A 173 0.17 -14.40 11.05
N GLU A 174 0.84 -15.24 10.27
CA GLU A 174 2.19 -15.72 10.58
C GLU A 174 3.20 -14.57 10.62
N LEU A 175 3.07 -13.62 9.67
CA LEU A 175 3.91 -12.43 9.63
C LEU A 175 3.62 -11.51 10.81
N ALA A 176 2.34 -11.32 11.14
CA ALA A 176 1.93 -10.53 12.31
C ALA A 176 2.46 -11.14 13.61
N ASP A 177 2.39 -12.47 13.76
CA ASP A 177 2.94 -13.18 14.93
C ASP A 177 4.47 -13.10 15.00
N LYS A 178 5.16 -13.26 13.87
CA LYS A 178 6.62 -13.09 13.78
C LYS A 178 7.06 -11.73 14.33
N HIS A 179 6.33 -10.66 14.00
CA HIS A 179 6.60 -9.31 14.48
C HIS A 179 5.90 -8.96 15.81
N LYS A 180 5.26 -9.95 16.46
CA LYS A 180 4.55 -9.77 17.74
C LYS A 180 3.50 -8.66 17.69
N VAL A 181 2.82 -8.50 16.58
CA VAL A 181 1.75 -7.53 16.40
C VAL A 181 0.55 -7.95 17.27
N ARG A 182 0.19 -7.13 18.25
CA ARG A 182 -0.92 -7.39 19.18
C ARG A 182 -2.06 -6.36 19.06
N GLY A 183 -1.89 -5.38 18.18
CA GLY A 183 -2.87 -4.34 17.89
C GLY A 183 -2.51 -3.59 16.62
N THR A 184 -3.46 -2.82 16.09
CA THR A 184 -3.28 -2.06 14.84
C THR A 184 -3.72 -0.61 15.03
N PRO A 185 -3.13 0.32 14.28
CA PRO A 185 -1.99 0.09 13.39
C PRO A 185 -0.69 -0.08 14.17
N MET A 186 0.22 -0.90 13.61
CA MET A 186 1.59 -1.04 14.11
C MET A 186 2.56 -0.83 12.95
N THR A 187 3.58 -0.02 13.17
CA THR A 187 4.69 0.18 12.24
C THR A 187 5.89 -0.61 12.70
N ILE A 188 6.47 -1.43 11.80
CA ILE A 188 7.75 -2.11 12.00
C ILE A 188 8.76 -1.51 11.02
N ILE A 189 9.94 -1.17 11.51
CA ILE A 189 11.02 -0.52 10.76
C ILE A 189 12.14 -1.54 10.55
N ASN A 190 12.51 -1.79 9.30
CA ASN A 190 13.62 -2.66 8.88
C ASN A 190 13.55 -4.07 9.51
N ASP A 191 12.35 -4.58 9.79
CA ASP A 191 12.09 -5.86 10.47
C ASP A 191 12.62 -5.97 11.92
N GLU A 192 13.09 -4.87 12.52
CA GLU A 192 13.77 -4.89 13.83
C GLU A 192 12.93 -4.25 14.93
N LYS A 193 12.59 -2.98 14.79
CA LYS A 193 11.94 -2.18 15.82
C LYS A 193 10.57 -1.69 15.34
N GLY A 194 9.70 -1.33 16.27
CA GLY A 194 8.40 -0.82 15.88
C GLY A 194 7.66 -0.12 17.01
N PHE A 195 6.55 0.51 16.65
CA PHE A 195 5.67 1.24 17.56
C PHE A 195 4.21 1.15 17.12
N TYR A 196 3.32 1.35 18.06
CA TYR A 196 1.87 1.33 17.84
C TYR A 196 1.31 2.73 17.64
N GLY A 197 0.17 2.78 16.95
CA GLY A 197 -0.69 3.94 16.88
C GLY A 197 -0.53 4.77 15.62
N ALA A 198 -1.53 5.61 15.39
CA ALA A 198 -1.53 6.63 14.35
C ALA A 198 -1.14 7.96 14.99
N LEU A 199 0.16 8.22 14.99
CA LEU A 199 0.74 9.48 15.43
C LEU A 199 0.45 10.59 14.40
N ASP A 200 0.58 11.83 14.80
CA ASP A 200 0.56 12.92 13.83
C ASP A 200 1.78 12.85 12.89
N GLU A 201 1.74 13.62 11.80
CA GLU A 201 2.76 13.54 10.73
C GLU A 201 4.18 13.83 11.26
N GLU A 202 4.34 14.77 12.16
CA GLU A 202 5.64 15.14 12.70
C GLU A 202 6.13 14.12 13.74
N GLU A 203 5.28 13.72 14.67
CA GLU A 203 5.57 12.70 15.67
C GLU A 203 5.93 11.36 15.02
N TYR A 204 5.18 10.96 13.98
CA TYR A 204 5.43 9.73 13.26
C TYR A 204 6.82 9.71 12.61
N VAL A 205 7.21 10.78 11.93
CA VAL A 205 8.53 10.88 11.32
C VAL A 205 9.65 10.93 12.36
N ASN A 206 9.46 11.67 13.45
CA ASN A 206 10.43 11.69 14.54
C ASN A 206 10.62 10.30 15.16
N GLN A 207 9.52 9.57 15.39
CA GLN A 207 9.59 8.21 15.94
C GLN A 207 10.33 7.24 15.01
N ILE A 208 10.17 7.36 13.68
CA ILE A 208 10.95 6.56 12.74
C ILE A 208 12.43 6.93 12.82
N ILE A 209 12.76 8.22 12.84
CA ILE A 209 14.15 8.71 12.90
C ILE A 209 14.86 8.20 14.16
N GLU A 210 14.18 8.17 15.30
CA GLU A 210 14.73 7.66 16.56
C GLU A 210 15.02 6.16 16.54
N LEU A 211 14.34 5.40 15.68
CA LEU A 211 14.42 3.94 15.63
C LEU A 211 15.31 3.42 14.48
N VAL A 212 15.64 4.22 13.49
CA VAL A 212 16.56 3.89 12.38
C VAL A 212 18.02 4.09 12.81
#